data_a2bb883b9b4d3085b5a63653aca6235c
#
_entry.id   a2bb883b9b4d3085b5a63653aca6235c
#
_cell.length_a   1.000
_cell.length_b   1.000
_cell.length_c   1.000
_cell.angle_alpha   90.00
_cell.angle_beta   90.00
_cell.angle_gamma   90.00
#
_symmetry.space_group_name_H-M   'P 1'
#
loop_
_entity.id
_entity.type
_entity.pdbx_description
1 polymer ?
#
loop_
_entity_poly.entity_id
_entity_poly.type
_entity_poly.pdbx_seq_one_letter_code
_entity_poly.pdbx_strand_id
1 'polypeptide(L)'
;MLFIIVVLCLALLIVLISYFKVDAFIAFLISSILAGIALGIPLEKLPDSVNNGIGSILGGLTLIIVLGAMLGKLVAESGAAQKIASVMVSLFGTKHIQWGLMVTGFVVGIPLFYGIGFVLLVPLIFSIVYKYKLPAVYIGLPMLAALSVTHGFLPPHPSPVALVVQFNANIGLTLIYGLCLAIPAIIIAGPVFGSRLKHIKSGPVTLFEQKEDSGRYSLSLIHISEPTRLRC
;
A
#
# COMPACT_ATOMS: atom_id res chain seq x y z
N MET A 1 -33.93 -3.99 14.82
CA MET A 1 -33.12 -3.89 16.05
C MET A 1 -31.63 -4.15 15.77
N LEU A 2 -31.26 -5.28 15.17
CA LEU A 2 -29.88 -5.65 14.86
C LEU A 2 -29.11 -4.57 14.03
N PHE A 3 -29.75 -4.08 12.94
CA PHE A 3 -29.16 -3.04 12.09
C PHE A 3 -28.84 -1.74 12.83
N ILE A 4 -29.74 -1.32 13.73
CA ILE A 4 -29.55 -0.10 14.53
C ILE A 4 -28.34 -0.27 15.47
N ILE A 5 -28.20 -1.43 16.12
CA ILE A 5 -27.07 -1.71 17.01
C ILE A 5 -25.74 -1.62 16.22
N VAL A 6 -25.69 -2.23 15.04
CA VAL A 6 -24.48 -2.18 14.18
C VAL A 6 -24.15 -0.74 13.78
N VAL A 7 -25.14 0.04 13.36
CA VAL A 7 -24.95 1.46 12.98
C VAL A 7 -24.45 2.29 14.18
N LEU A 8 -25.02 2.08 15.36
CA LEU A 8 -24.58 2.78 16.58
C LEU A 8 -23.15 2.41 16.97
N CYS A 9 -22.78 1.13 16.88
CA CYS A 9 -21.40 0.69 17.15
C CYS A 9 -20.39 1.24 16.14
N LEU A 10 -20.76 1.33 14.85
CA LEU A 10 -19.92 1.99 13.85
C LEU A 10 -19.80 3.50 14.09
N ALA A 11 -20.88 4.17 14.48
CA ALA A 11 -20.84 5.58 14.85
C ALA A 11 -19.94 5.81 16.07
N LEU A 12 -20.05 4.95 17.09
CA LEU A 12 -19.19 4.98 18.27
C LEU A 12 -17.72 4.79 17.89
N LEU A 13 -17.41 3.82 17.02
CA LEU A 13 -16.05 3.59 16.53
C LEU A 13 -15.47 4.84 15.87
N ILE A 14 -16.25 5.48 14.98
CA ILE A 14 -15.83 6.72 14.31
C ILE A 14 -15.56 7.83 15.34
N VAL A 15 -16.42 8.00 16.32
CA VAL A 15 -16.27 9.00 17.38
C VAL A 15 -15.02 8.73 18.23
N LEU A 16 -14.80 7.48 18.62
CA LEU A 16 -13.61 7.10 19.41
C LEU A 16 -12.32 7.44 18.65
N ILE A 17 -12.23 7.12 17.36
CA ILE A 17 -11.02 7.37 16.56
C ILE A 17 -10.89 8.86 16.21
N SER A 18 -11.97 9.50 15.74
CA SER A 18 -11.89 10.85 15.15
C SER A 18 -11.90 11.95 16.21
N TYR A 19 -12.73 11.84 17.24
CA TYR A 19 -12.90 12.86 18.27
C TYR A 19 -12.01 12.58 19.48
N PHE A 20 -12.11 11.38 20.07
CA PHE A 20 -11.33 11.03 21.26
C PHE A 20 -9.88 10.65 20.95
N LYS A 21 -9.50 10.48 19.66
CA LYS A 21 -8.14 10.10 19.24
C LYS A 21 -7.65 8.79 19.86
N VAL A 22 -8.55 7.89 20.21
CA VAL A 22 -8.23 6.56 20.72
C VAL A 22 -7.55 5.76 19.61
N ASP A 23 -6.55 4.96 19.99
CA ASP A 23 -5.90 4.04 19.04
C ASP A 23 -6.95 3.14 18.35
N ALA A 24 -6.77 2.92 17.05
CA ALA A 24 -7.76 2.22 16.24
C ALA A 24 -8.04 0.79 16.74
N PHE A 25 -7.00 0.06 17.17
CA PHE A 25 -7.16 -1.30 17.70
C PHE A 25 -8.02 -1.31 18.98
N ILE A 26 -7.72 -0.38 19.91
CA ILE A 26 -8.47 -0.24 21.15
C ILE A 26 -9.92 0.18 20.88
N ALA A 27 -10.12 1.11 19.96
CA ALA A 27 -11.46 1.56 19.56
C ALA A 27 -12.29 0.42 18.95
N PHE A 28 -11.70 -0.42 18.09
CA PHE A 28 -12.34 -1.62 17.56
C PHE A 28 -12.68 -2.63 18.65
N LEU A 29 -11.77 -2.85 19.60
CA LEU A 29 -12.01 -3.77 20.72
C LEU A 29 -13.16 -3.31 21.61
N ILE A 30 -13.18 -2.04 21.98
CA ILE A 30 -14.28 -1.46 22.77
C ILE A 30 -15.60 -1.57 22.02
N SER A 31 -15.61 -1.17 20.74
CA SER A 31 -16.85 -1.21 19.93
C SER A 31 -17.36 -2.63 19.73
N SER A 32 -16.49 -3.63 19.54
CA SER A 32 -16.89 -5.03 19.40
C SER A 32 -17.42 -5.64 20.71
N ILE A 33 -16.82 -5.30 21.84
CA ILE A 33 -17.34 -5.73 23.16
C ILE A 33 -18.74 -5.15 23.41
N LEU A 34 -18.90 -3.84 23.18
CA LEU A 34 -20.19 -3.17 23.34
C LEU A 34 -21.25 -3.71 22.38
N ALA A 35 -20.86 -4.00 21.14
CA ALA A 35 -21.74 -4.66 20.17
C ALA A 35 -22.18 -6.05 20.67
N GLY A 36 -21.25 -6.85 21.20
CA GLY A 36 -21.54 -8.16 21.74
C GLY A 36 -22.54 -8.10 22.91
N ILE A 37 -22.38 -7.15 23.85
CA ILE A 37 -23.30 -6.92 24.96
C ILE A 37 -24.69 -6.50 24.42
N ALA A 38 -24.71 -5.54 23.49
CA ALA A 38 -25.98 -5.05 22.92
C ALA A 38 -26.74 -6.10 22.11
N LEU A 39 -26.01 -7.10 21.56
CA LEU A 39 -26.57 -8.24 20.86
C LEU A 39 -26.96 -9.39 21.80
N GLY A 40 -26.76 -9.25 23.12
CA GLY A 40 -27.16 -10.22 24.13
C GLY A 40 -26.20 -11.37 24.34
N ILE A 41 -24.91 -11.22 23.95
CA ILE A 41 -23.88 -12.21 24.26
C ILE A 41 -23.61 -12.14 25.78
N PRO A 42 -23.68 -13.30 26.51
CA PRO A 42 -23.35 -13.34 27.92
C PRO A 42 -21.93 -12.84 28.19
N LEU A 43 -21.73 -12.05 29.24
CA LEU A 43 -20.42 -11.45 29.59
C LEU A 43 -19.30 -12.50 29.71
N GLU A 44 -19.65 -13.68 30.23
CA GLU A 44 -18.71 -14.80 30.36
C GLU A 44 -18.18 -15.35 29.01
N LYS A 45 -18.98 -15.21 27.94
CA LYS A 45 -18.63 -15.67 26.57
C LYS A 45 -18.00 -14.60 25.70
N LEU A 46 -17.99 -13.34 26.14
CA LEU A 46 -17.42 -12.25 25.35
C LEU A 46 -15.93 -12.41 25.08
N PRO A 47 -15.07 -12.77 26.06
CA PRO A 47 -13.65 -12.97 25.81
C PRO A 47 -13.40 -14.07 24.77
N ASP A 48 -14.10 -15.19 24.88
CA ASP A 48 -13.98 -16.29 23.93
C ASP A 48 -14.47 -15.89 22.53
N SER A 49 -15.57 -15.15 22.44
CA SER A 49 -16.07 -14.67 21.15
C SER A 49 -15.08 -13.72 20.46
N VAL A 50 -14.44 -12.82 21.22
CA VAL A 50 -13.43 -11.90 20.70
C VAL A 50 -12.18 -12.67 20.29
N ASN A 51 -11.67 -13.57 21.14
CA ASN A 51 -10.49 -14.37 20.85
C ASN A 51 -10.69 -15.28 19.63
N ASN A 52 -11.84 -15.93 19.52
CA ASN A 52 -12.16 -16.78 18.37
C ASN A 52 -12.29 -15.96 17.08
N GLY A 53 -12.88 -14.76 17.14
CA GLY A 53 -12.98 -13.84 16.01
C GLY A 53 -11.60 -13.40 15.52
N ILE A 54 -10.75 -12.94 16.42
CA ILE A 54 -9.37 -12.54 16.10
C ILE A 54 -8.57 -13.74 15.60
N GLY A 55 -8.63 -14.87 16.33
CA GLY A 55 -7.85 -16.07 16.01
C GLY A 55 -8.20 -16.66 14.65
N SER A 56 -9.48 -16.71 14.28
CA SER A 56 -9.91 -17.24 12.99
C SER A 56 -9.43 -16.38 11.81
N ILE A 57 -9.53 -15.06 11.94
CA ILE A 57 -9.06 -14.14 10.90
C ILE A 57 -7.54 -14.17 10.81
N LEU A 58 -6.83 -14.03 11.93
CA LEU A 58 -5.37 -14.05 11.92
C LEU A 58 -4.84 -15.40 11.43
N GLY A 59 -5.41 -16.51 11.85
CA GLY A 59 -5.02 -17.85 11.39
C GLY A 59 -5.16 -18.01 9.88
N GLY A 60 -6.26 -17.53 9.29
CA GLY A 60 -6.47 -17.55 7.84
C GLY A 60 -5.55 -16.62 7.05
N LEU A 61 -5.12 -15.51 7.66
CA LEU A 61 -4.32 -14.48 6.99
C LEU A 61 -2.81 -14.67 7.17
N THR A 62 -2.36 -15.21 8.29
CA THR A 62 -0.95 -15.20 8.71
C THR A 62 -0.01 -15.74 7.64
N LEU A 63 -0.31 -16.91 7.09
CA LEU A 63 0.56 -17.55 6.10
C LEU A 63 0.67 -16.71 4.82
N ILE A 64 -0.45 -16.19 4.34
CA ILE A 64 -0.51 -15.39 3.11
C ILE A 64 0.22 -14.05 3.30
N ILE A 65 0.02 -13.40 4.45
CA ILE A 65 0.69 -12.13 4.76
C ILE A 65 2.21 -12.35 4.89
N VAL A 66 2.64 -13.37 5.61
CA VAL A 66 4.07 -13.66 5.80
C VAL A 66 4.75 -13.99 4.48
N LEU A 67 4.19 -14.92 3.70
CA LEU A 67 4.76 -15.29 2.39
C LEU A 67 4.71 -14.12 1.41
N GLY A 68 3.63 -13.35 1.40
CA GLY A 68 3.53 -12.13 0.60
C GLY A 68 4.57 -11.06 0.98
N ALA A 69 4.79 -10.85 2.29
CA ALA A 69 5.82 -9.93 2.78
C ALA A 69 7.24 -10.41 2.41
N MET A 70 7.52 -11.71 2.50
CA MET A 70 8.81 -12.30 2.10
C MET A 70 9.04 -12.12 0.59
N LEU A 71 8.04 -12.42 -0.24
CA LEU A 71 8.13 -12.19 -1.69
C LEU A 71 8.33 -10.72 -2.01
N GLY A 72 7.57 -9.84 -1.37
CA GLY A 72 7.72 -8.39 -1.51
C GLY A 72 9.11 -7.89 -1.15
N LYS A 73 9.68 -8.39 -0.05
CA LYS A 73 11.05 -8.06 0.36
C LYS A 73 12.08 -8.53 -0.67
N LEU A 74 11.95 -9.75 -1.19
CA LEU A 74 12.81 -10.26 -2.25
C LEU A 74 12.78 -9.38 -3.51
N VAL A 75 11.59 -8.99 -3.97
CA VAL A 75 11.42 -8.11 -5.14
C VAL A 75 12.02 -6.73 -4.89
N ALA A 76 11.88 -6.19 -3.67
CA ALA A 76 12.45 -4.90 -3.29
C ALA A 76 13.98 -4.93 -3.22
N GLU A 77 14.56 -5.92 -2.53
CA GLU A 77 16.02 -6.02 -2.31
C GLU A 77 16.79 -6.51 -3.54
N SER A 78 16.17 -7.29 -4.42
CA SER A 78 16.80 -7.74 -5.67
C SER A 78 16.99 -6.64 -6.72
N GLY A 79 16.41 -5.46 -6.53
CA GLY A 79 16.41 -4.40 -7.53
C GLY A 79 15.44 -4.64 -8.69
N ALA A 80 14.64 -5.72 -8.64
CA ALA A 80 13.69 -6.07 -9.71
C ALA A 80 12.65 -4.98 -9.92
N ALA A 81 12.12 -4.40 -8.83
CA ALA A 81 11.14 -3.31 -8.91
C ALA A 81 11.70 -2.07 -9.60
N GLN A 82 12.95 -1.67 -9.31
CA GLN A 82 13.64 -0.55 -9.97
C GLN A 82 13.88 -0.85 -11.46
N LYS A 83 14.26 -2.08 -11.76
CA LYS A 83 14.46 -2.51 -13.16
C LYS A 83 13.17 -2.47 -13.95
N ILE A 84 12.06 -3.00 -13.40
CA ILE A 84 10.73 -2.92 -14.02
C ILE A 84 10.37 -1.46 -14.27
N ALA A 85 10.52 -0.60 -13.25
CA ALA A 85 10.22 0.82 -13.36
C ALA A 85 11.03 1.53 -14.47
N SER A 86 12.33 1.29 -14.53
CA SER A 86 13.20 1.89 -15.55
C SER A 86 12.82 1.43 -16.97
N VAL A 87 12.51 0.15 -17.15
CA VAL A 87 12.07 -0.41 -18.43
C VAL A 87 10.72 0.19 -18.86
N MET A 88 9.75 0.26 -17.95
CA MET A 88 8.45 0.84 -18.27
C MET A 88 8.55 2.31 -18.67
N VAL A 89 9.34 3.11 -17.93
CA VAL A 89 9.56 4.52 -18.29
C VAL A 89 10.23 4.65 -19.66
N SER A 90 11.18 3.77 -19.99
CA SER A 90 11.85 3.78 -21.31
C SER A 90 10.92 3.38 -22.46
N LEU A 91 10.05 2.41 -22.24
CA LEU A 91 9.10 1.91 -23.26
C LEU A 91 8.02 2.94 -23.59
N PHE A 92 7.45 3.60 -22.59
CA PHE A 92 6.36 4.55 -22.79
C PHE A 92 6.86 5.95 -23.18
N GLY A 93 8.11 6.25 -22.89
CA GLY A 93 8.72 7.56 -23.15
C GLY A 93 8.00 8.71 -22.45
N THR A 94 8.41 9.95 -22.77
CA THR A 94 7.86 11.16 -22.13
C THR A 94 6.41 11.44 -22.46
N LYS A 95 5.99 11.12 -23.68
CA LYS A 95 4.63 11.40 -24.17
C LYS A 95 3.55 10.62 -23.41
N HIS A 96 3.85 9.37 -23.01
CA HIS A 96 2.91 8.49 -22.34
C HIS A 96 3.40 8.11 -20.93
N ILE A 97 4.16 8.98 -20.29
CA ILE A 97 4.83 8.70 -19.02
C ILE A 97 3.85 8.33 -17.89
N GLN A 98 2.66 8.92 -17.86
CA GLN A 98 1.62 8.57 -16.89
C GLN A 98 1.17 7.11 -17.01
N TRP A 99 1.04 6.63 -18.25
CA TRP A 99 0.68 5.23 -18.53
C TRP A 99 1.81 4.29 -18.11
N GLY A 100 3.06 4.65 -18.42
CA GLY A 100 4.24 3.90 -17.99
C GLY A 100 4.34 3.78 -16.47
N LEU A 101 4.08 4.87 -15.75
CA LEU A 101 4.09 4.90 -14.28
C LEU A 101 2.91 4.15 -13.66
N MET A 102 1.72 4.24 -14.28
CA MET A 102 0.57 3.45 -13.89
C MET A 102 0.85 1.95 -14.01
N VAL A 103 1.39 1.51 -15.16
CA VAL A 103 1.74 0.10 -15.38
C VAL A 103 2.86 -0.33 -14.42
N THR A 104 3.84 0.53 -14.17
CA THR A 104 4.88 0.27 -13.16
C THR A 104 4.28 0.04 -11.78
N GLY A 105 3.42 0.96 -11.32
CA GLY A 105 2.74 0.86 -10.03
C GLY A 105 1.87 -0.39 -9.93
N PHE A 106 1.20 -0.77 -11.02
CA PHE A 106 0.38 -1.97 -11.09
C PHE A 106 1.24 -3.25 -10.98
N VAL A 107 2.24 -3.40 -11.83
CA VAL A 107 3.09 -4.61 -11.87
C VAL A 107 3.90 -4.78 -10.59
N VAL A 108 4.51 -3.69 -10.11
CA VAL A 108 5.28 -3.68 -8.86
C VAL A 108 4.37 -3.83 -7.64
N GLY A 109 3.16 -3.29 -7.72
CA GLY A 109 2.17 -3.35 -6.65
C GLY A 109 1.60 -4.74 -6.39
N ILE A 110 1.63 -5.67 -7.36
CA ILE A 110 1.14 -7.05 -7.15
C ILE A 110 1.94 -7.78 -6.05
N PRO A 111 3.28 -7.86 -6.10
CA PRO A 111 4.07 -8.53 -5.07
C PRO A 111 4.38 -7.66 -3.86
N LEU A 112 4.29 -6.33 -3.96
CA LEU A 112 4.70 -5.41 -2.90
C LEU A 112 3.50 -4.84 -2.15
N PHE A 113 3.57 -4.84 -0.82
CA PHE A 113 2.63 -4.06 -0.02
C PHE A 113 2.77 -2.57 -0.34
N TYR A 114 1.65 -1.85 -0.30
CA TYR A 114 1.58 -0.43 -0.65
C TYR A 114 2.71 0.40 -0.03
N GLY A 115 2.95 0.26 1.27
CA GLY A 115 3.97 1.04 1.98
C GLY A 115 5.38 0.79 1.44
N ILE A 116 5.74 -0.47 1.16
CA ILE A 116 7.05 -0.83 0.60
C ILE A 116 7.16 -0.32 -0.84
N GLY A 117 6.14 -0.56 -1.66
CA GLY A 117 6.09 -0.06 -3.03
C GLY A 117 6.16 1.47 -3.11
N PHE A 118 5.46 2.16 -2.20
CA PHE A 118 5.51 3.62 -2.08
C PHE A 118 6.94 4.12 -1.80
N VAL A 119 7.56 3.65 -0.73
CA VAL A 119 8.93 4.08 -0.35
C VAL A 119 9.93 3.80 -1.47
N LEU A 120 9.79 2.65 -2.14
CA LEU A 120 10.68 2.24 -3.22
C LEU A 120 10.53 3.09 -4.49
N LEU A 121 9.30 3.45 -4.85
CA LEU A 121 8.98 4.12 -6.11
C LEU A 121 8.91 5.66 -6.01
N VAL A 122 8.80 6.22 -4.82
CA VAL A 122 8.79 7.68 -4.62
C VAL A 122 10.06 8.37 -5.16
N PRO A 123 11.28 7.85 -4.93
CA PRO A 123 12.49 8.43 -5.54
C PRO A 123 12.45 8.46 -7.07
N LEU A 124 11.84 7.43 -7.70
CA LEU A 124 11.64 7.40 -9.15
C LEU A 124 10.68 8.50 -9.61
N ILE A 125 9.56 8.72 -8.89
CA ILE A 125 8.62 9.80 -9.19
C ILE A 125 9.37 11.14 -9.22
N PHE A 126 10.13 11.44 -8.16
CA PHE A 126 10.87 12.69 -8.07
C PHE A 126 11.99 12.81 -9.11
N SER A 127 12.72 11.74 -9.40
CA SER A 127 13.71 11.71 -10.48
C SER A 127 13.09 12.12 -11.83
N ILE A 128 11.89 11.63 -12.12
CA ILE A 128 11.15 11.96 -13.35
C ILE A 128 10.66 13.42 -13.31
N VAL A 129 10.12 13.86 -12.16
CA VAL A 129 9.67 15.26 -11.96
C VAL A 129 10.80 16.22 -12.23
N TYR A 130 12.00 16.00 -11.69
CA TYR A 130 13.15 16.85 -11.90
C TYR A 130 13.66 16.79 -13.34
N LYS A 131 13.80 15.60 -13.90
CA LYS A 131 14.31 15.40 -15.26
C LYS A 131 13.46 16.06 -16.32
N TYR A 132 12.14 15.96 -16.20
CA TYR A 132 11.19 16.46 -17.22
C TYR A 132 10.47 17.73 -16.83
N LYS A 133 10.74 18.28 -15.64
CA LYS A 133 10.10 19.51 -15.10
C LYS A 133 8.58 19.45 -15.13
N LEU A 134 8.02 18.29 -14.81
CA LEU A 134 6.57 18.04 -14.76
C LEU A 134 6.06 18.13 -13.32
N PRO A 135 4.78 18.47 -13.10
CA PRO A 135 4.21 18.53 -11.74
C PRO A 135 4.25 17.18 -11.04
N ALA A 136 4.64 17.14 -9.75
CA ALA A 136 4.78 15.89 -9.00
C ALA A 136 3.46 15.15 -8.86
N VAL A 137 2.33 15.85 -8.70
CA VAL A 137 1.00 15.24 -8.65
C VAL A 137 0.66 14.57 -9.99
N TYR A 138 0.96 15.22 -11.11
CA TYR A 138 0.73 14.69 -12.45
C TYR A 138 1.51 13.39 -12.70
N ILE A 139 2.73 13.30 -12.19
CA ILE A 139 3.61 12.15 -12.36
C ILE A 139 3.34 11.07 -11.31
N GLY A 140 3.15 11.45 -10.05
CA GLY A 140 3.03 10.50 -8.94
C GLY A 140 1.67 9.81 -8.86
N LEU A 141 0.60 10.55 -9.14
CA LEU A 141 -0.76 10.06 -8.94
C LEU A 141 -1.06 8.75 -9.69
N PRO A 142 -0.71 8.58 -11.00
CA PRO A 142 -0.99 7.33 -11.71
C PRO A 142 -0.33 6.11 -11.08
N MET A 143 0.89 6.25 -10.61
CA MET A 143 1.64 5.17 -9.97
C MET A 143 1.09 4.85 -8.58
N LEU A 144 0.79 5.88 -7.78
CA LEU A 144 0.25 5.71 -6.44
C LEU A 144 -1.18 5.17 -6.47
N ALA A 145 -1.99 5.59 -7.44
CA ALA A 145 -3.33 5.04 -7.65
C ALA A 145 -3.26 3.55 -8.01
N ALA A 146 -2.33 3.15 -8.88
CA ALA A 146 -2.13 1.76 -9.24
C ALA A 146 -1.68 0.91 -8.04
N LEU A 147 -0.72 1.38 -7.24
CA LEU A 147 -0.31 0.72 -6.00
C LEU A 147 -1.47 0.58 -5.00
N SER A 148 -2.28 1.62 -4.85
CA SER A 148 -3.42 1.60 -3.94
C SER A 148 -4.50 0.61 -4.37
N VAL A 149 -4.82 0.59 -5.66
CA VAL A 149 -5.82 -0.30 -6.23
C VAL A 149 -5.36 -1.76 -6.17
N THR A 150 -4.10 -2.06 -6.49
CA THR A 150 -3.57 -3.43 -6.34
C THR A 150 -3.67 -3.89 -4.90
N HIS A 151 -3.30 -3.05 -3.94
CA HIS A 151 -3.37 -3.37 -2.52
C HIS A 151 -4.79 -3.58 -2.01
N GLY A 152 -5.76 -2.84 -2.54
CA GLY A 152 -7.17 -2.92 -2.12
C GLY A 152 -7.98 -4.03 -2.80
N PHE A 153 -7.64 -4.41 -4.04
CA PHE A 153 -8.46 -5.33 -4.84
C PHE A 153 -7.85 -6.71 -5.09
N LEU A 154 -6.52 -6.83 -5.03
CA LEU A 154 -5.86 -8.04 -5.50
C LEU A 154 -5.28 -8.88 -4.36
N PRO A 155 -5.63 -10.18 -4.25
CA PRO A 155 -4.80 -11.11 -3.51
C PRO A 155 -3.36 -11.14 -4.09
N PRO A 156 -2.32 -11.32 -3.28
CA PRO A 156 -2.32 -11.78 -1.89
C PRO A 156 -2.35 -10.68 -0.82
N HIS A 157 -2.77 -9.47 -1.15
CA HIS A 157 -2.82 -8.40 -0.16
C HIS A 157 -3.81 -8.68 0.98
N PRO A 158 -3.53 -8.18 2.21
CA PRO A 158 -4.31 -8.51 3.40
C PRO A 158 -5.79 -8.19 3.28
N SER A 159 -6.13 -7.04 2.70
CA SER A 159 -7.50 -6.54 2.60
C SER A 159 -8.43 -7.47 1.79
N PRO A 160 -8.14 -7.80 0.51
CA PRO A 160 -8.98 -8.73 -0.25
C PRO A 160 -8.93 -10.14 0.32
N VAL A 161 -7.81 -10.59 0.90
CA VAL A 161 -7.71 -11.93 1.51
C VAL A 161 -8.57 -12.02 2.78
N ALA A 162 -8.64 -10.96 3.58
CA ALA A 162 -9.53 -10.92 4.75
C ALA A 162 -11.00 -11.12 4.33
N LEU A 163 -11.43 -10.49 3.24
CA LEU A 163 -12.78 -10.67 2.69
C LEU A 163 -12.99 -12.08 2.16
N VAL A 164 -11.98 -12.67 1.49
CA VAL A 164 -12.03 -14.07 1.02
C VAL A 164 -12.28 -15.01 2.20
N VAL A 165 -11.55 -14.85 3.28
CA VAL A 165 -11.71 -15.68 4.50
C VAL A 165 -13.07 -15.43 5.13
N GLN A 166 -13.48 -14.19 5.29
CA GLN A 166 -14.74 -13.81 5.94
C GLN A 166 -15.99 -14.32 5.20
N PHE A 167 -15.96 -14.30 3.87
CA PHE A 167 -17.08 -14.73 3.03
C PHE A 167 -16.93 -16.16 2.52
N ASN A 168 -15.88 -16.88 2.95
CA ASN A 168 -15.55 -18.22 2.46
C ASN A 168 -15.54 -18.30 0.91
N ALA A 169 -14.97 -17.25 0.29
CA ALA A 169 -14.93 -17.08 -1.15
C ALA A 169 -13.74 -17.80 -1.79
N ASN A 170 -13.80 -18.00 -3.11
CA ASN A 170 -12.68 -18.58 -3.85
C ASN A 170 -11.64 -17.51 -4.16
N ILE A 171 -10.39 -17.68 -3.69
CA ILE A 171 -9.30 -16.70 -3.86
C ILE A 171 -8.93 -16.47 -5.33
N GLY A 172 -8.98 -17.52 -6.17
CA GLY A 172 -8.69 -17.42 -7.59
C GLY A 172 -9.74 -16.60 -8.35
N LEU A 173 -11.02 -16.82 -8.05
CA LEU A 173 -12.11 -16.01 -8.61
C LEU A 173 -12.03 -14.55 -8.11
N THR A 174 -11.69 -14.35 -6.84
CA THR A 174 -11.48 -13.00 -6.29
C THR A 174 -10.35 -12.27 -7.01
N LEU A 175 -9.27 -12.97 -7.36
CA LEU A 175 -8.18 -12.39 -8.15
C LEU A 175 -8.67 -11.98 -9.55
N ILE A 176 -9.42 -12.85 -10.25
CA ILE A 176 -9.92 -12.56 -11.61
C ILE A 176 -10.86 -11.36 -11.59
N TYR A 177 -11.85 -11.35 -10.71
CA TYR A 177 -12.77 -10.21 -10.58
C TYR A 177 -12.06 -8.95 -10.09
N GLY A 178 -11.10 -9.10 -9.18
CA GLY A 178 -10.25 -8.01 -8.72
C GLY A 178 -9.47 -7.37 -9.87
N LEU A 179 -8.88 -8.16 -10.77
CA LEU A 179 -8.21 -7.68 -11.99
C LEU A 179 -9.17 -6.94 -12.92
N CYS A 180 -10.36 -7.49 -13.17
CA CYS A 180 -11.38 -6.86 -14.01
C CYS A 180 -11.81 -5.48 -13.47
N LEU A 181 -11.87 -5.31 -12.15
CA LEU A 181 -12.22 -4.05 -11.50
C LEU A 181 -11.01 -3.11 -11.36
N ALA A 182 -9.83 -3.67 -11.10
CA ALA A 182 -8.61 -2.88 -10.92
C ALA A 182 -8.22 -2.12 -12.20
N ILE A 183 -8.30 -2.75 -13.37
CA ILE A 183 -7.90 -2.11 -14.64
C ILE A 183 -8.65 -0.80 -14.90
N PRO A 184 -9.99 -0.76 -14.94
CA PRO A 184 -10.71 0.51 -15.12
C PRO A 184 -10.48 1.48 -13.96
N ALA A 185 -10.37 0.99 -12.73
CA ALA A 185 -10.13 1.84 -11.56
C ALA A 185 -8.79 2.58 -11.65
N ILE A 186 -7.69 1.90 -12.02
CA ILE A 186 -6.38 2.53 -12.16
C ILE A 186 -6.32 3.50 -13.34
N ILE A 187 -7.03 3.23 -14.43
CA ILE A 187 -7.10 4.14 -15.58
C ILE A 187 -7.81 5.44 -15.19
N ILE A 188 -8.95 5.31 -14.51
CA ILE A 188 -9.75 6.49 -14.10
C ILE A 188 -9.01 7.29 -13.01
N ALA A 189 -8.58 6.63 -11.94
CA ALA A 189 -7.92 7.28 -10.80
C ALA A 189 -6.49 7.76 -11.12
N GLY A 190 -5.80 7.12 -12.05
CA GLY A 190 -4.44 7.45 -12.46
C GLY A 190 -4.39 8.45 -13.62
N PRO A 191 -4.20 8.00 -14.87
CA PRO A 191 -3.96 8.89 -16.00
C PRO A 191 -5.11 9.85 -16.30
N VAL A 192 -6.37 9.40 -16.22
CA VAL A 192 -7.54 10.24 -16.52
C VAL A 192 -7.69 11.36 -15.49
N PHE A 193 -7.66 11.04 -14.22
CA PHE A 193 -7.76 12.04 -13.16
C PHE A 193 -6.47 12.86 -13.05
N GLY A 194 -5.31 12.23 -13.12
CA GLY A 194 -4.00 12.88 -13.05
C GLY A 194 -3.80 13.92 -14.15
N SER A 195 -4.29 13.69 -15.37
CA SER A 195 -4.19 14.65 -16.46
C SER A 195 -4.96 15.96 -16.20
N ARG A 196 -6.06 15.91 -15.43
CA ARG A 196 -6.80 17.10 -14.99
C ARG A 196 -6.04 17.93 -13.95
N LEU A 197 -5.11 17.30 -13.23
CA LEU A 197 -4.32 17.96 -12.18
C LEU A 197 -2.96 18.49 -12.67
N LYS A 198 -2.72 18.50 -13.97
CA LYS A 198 -1.47 18.98 -14.57
C LYS A 198 -1.13 20.44 -14.21
N HIS A 199 -2.15 21.25 -13.90
CA HIS A 199 -1.99 22.64 -13.52
C HIS A 199 -1.53 22.85 -12.06
N ILE A 200 -1.59 21.82 -11.23
CA ILE A 200 -1.18 21.91 -9.82
C ILE A 200 0.35 21.95 -9.77
N LYS A 201 0.88 23.14 -9.45
CA LYS A 201 2.32 23.31 -9.26
C LYS A 201 2.74 22.66 -7.95
N SER A 202 3.75 21.80 -8.00
CA SER A 202 4.41 21.27 -6.81
C SER A 202 5.33 22.35 -6.25
N GLY A 203 5.32 22.55 -4.94
CA GLY A 203 6.34 23.36 -4.27
C GLY A 203 7.74 22.76 -4.46
N PRO A 204 8.81 23.51 -4.26
CA PRO A 204 10.16 22.99 -4.34
C PRO A 204 10.37 21.91 -3.28
N VAL A 205 10.64 20.68 -3.71
CA VAL A 205 10.98 19.57 -2.83
C VAL A 205 12.50 19.45 -2.79
N THR A 206 13.13 20.26 -1.95
CA THR A 206 14.60 20.36 -1.82
C THR A 206 15.27 19.08 -1.36
N LEU A 207 14.52 18.15 -0.75
CA LEU A 207 15.03 16.87 -0.23
C LEU A 207 15.56 15.91 -1.32
N PHE A 208 15.19 16.10 -2.59
CA PHE A 208 15.58 15.22 -3.70
C PHE A 208 16.27 15.97 -4.85
N GLU A 209 16.70 17.22 -4.61
CA GLU A 209 17.60 17.87 -5.54
C GLU A 209 18.92 17.09 -5.57
N GLN A 210 19.10 16.28 -6.61
CA GLN A 210 20.45 15.82 -6.93
C GLN A 210 21.27 17.08 -7.21
N LYS A 211 22.21 17.39 -6.32
CA LYS A 211 23.32 18.28 -6.70
C LYS A 211 23.83 17.73 -8.02
N GLU A 212 23.74 18.52 -9.08
CA GLU A 212 24.53 18.28 -10.29
C GLU A 212 25.98 18.26 -9.84
N ASP A 213 26.51 17.06 -9.61
CA ASP A 213 27.90 16.86 -9.35
C ASP A 213 28.63 17.13 -10.66
N SER A 214 29.07 18.37 -10.77
CA SER A 214 29.99 18.82 -11.83
C SER A 214 31.24 17.93 -11.76
N GLY A 215 31.21 16.90 -12.57
CA GLY A 215 32.31 16.03 -12.96
C GLY A 215 33.60 16.06 -12.12
N ARG A 216 33.65 15.17 -11.13
CA ARG A 216 34.88 14.46 -10.68
C ARG A 216 34.44 13.41 -9.68
N TYR A 217 34.09 12.23 -10.18
CA TYR A 217 34.09 11.05 -9.30
C TYR A 217 35.56 10.75 -8.97
N SER A 218 36.05 11.30 -7.89
CA SER A 218 37.15 10.70 -7.16
C SER A 218 36.62 9.37 -6.61
N LEU A 219 37.17 8.28 -7.13
CA LEU A 219 36.99 6.92 -6.62
C LEU A 219 37.72 6.79 -5.26
N SER A 220 37.28 7.54 -4.27
CA SER A 220 37.75 7.36 -2.91
C SER A 220 36.58 7.12 -2.00
N LEU A 221 36.62 5.94 -1.40
CA LEU A 221 35.95 5.55 -0.18
C LEU A 221 34.57 4.93 -0.30
N ILE A 222 34.56 3.73 -0.85
CA ILE A 222 33.78 2.68 -0.18
C ILE A 222 34.62 2.20 1.00
N HIS A 223 34.57 2.90 2.11
CA HIS A 223 34.94 2.29 3.39
C HIS A 223 33.75 1.45 3.85
N ILE A 224 33.76 0.19 3.44
CA ILE A 224 33.07 -0.87 4.16
C ILE A 224 33.80 -0.92 5.50
N SER A 225 33.15 -0.46 6.57
CA SER A 225 33.63 -0.66 7.93
C SER A 225 33.73 -2.16 8.17
N GLU A 226 34.97 -2.64 8.31
CA GLU A 226 35.25 -4.01 8.74
C GLU A 226 34.49 -4.30 10.05
N PRO A 227 33.89 -5.49 10.20
CA PRO A 227 33.31 -5.90 11.45
C PRO A 227 34.42 -5.97 12.50
N THR A 228 34.25 -5.19 13.56
CA THR A 228 35.13 -5.17 14.74
C THR A 228 35.35 -6.61 15.22
N ARG A 229 36.55 -7.15 15.07
CA ARG A 229 36.98 -8.40 15.70
C ARG A 229 36.92 -8.18 17.22
N LEU A 230 35.98 -8.83 17.88
CA LEU A 230 36.04 -9.04 19.31
C LEU A 230 37.31 -9.84 19.61
N ARG A 231 38.30 -9.19 20.21
CA ARG A 231 39.39 -9.88 20.89
C ARG A 231 38.90 -10.37 22.23
N CYS A 232 38.98 -11.68 22.46
CA CYS A 232 38.96 -12.29 23.77
C CYS A 232 40.13 -11.83 24.62
#